data_d95edeb4b5ad5c8bf9d374983e35e543
#
_entry.id   d95edeb4b5ad5c8bf9d374983e35e543
#
_cell.length_a   1.000
_cell.length_b   1.000
_cell.length_c   1.000
_cell.angle_alpha   90.00
_cell.angle_beta   90.00
_cell.angle_gamma   90.00
#
_symmetry.space_group_name_H-M   'P 1'
#
loop_
_entity.id
_entity.type
_entity.pdbx_description
1 polymer ?
#
loop_
_entity_poly.entity_id
_entity_poly.type
_entity_poly.pdbx_seq_one_letter_code
_entity_poly.pdbx_strand_id
1 'polypeptide(L)'
;MANGRNFTSKKFRGEKINGGFSPIPWDVLDSKSYLALSHTSRSLLLELARQVLPDNNGRLLLTSKYLSKRGWRSAGVISRAKRELLDAELIYETVMGYRPNKASWFAVTWRNLSTSQDYDVGASKGFVKGAYKKDDFKNTSLIPLNETKEHPIAPL
;
A
#
# COMPACT_ATOMS: atom_id res chain seq x y z
N MET A 1 -15.73 20.03 -10.87
CA MET A 1 -16.17 19.45 -9.59
C MET A 1 -16.42 17.97 -9.81
N ALA A 2 -15.52 17.14 -9.38
CA ALA A 2 -15.74 15.71 -9.43
C ALA A 2 -16.79 15.36 -8.37
N ASN A 3 -17.98 14.96 -8.83
CA ASN A 3 -19.00 14.39 -7.98
C ASN A 3 -18.43 13.11 -7.37
N GLY A 4 -17.89 13.23 -6.15
CA GLY A 4 -17.62 12.10 -5.31
C GLY A 4 -18.94 11.35 -5.08
N ARG A 5 -19.22 10.39 -5.96
CA ARG A 5 -20.26 9.41 -5.65
C ARG A 5 -19.78 8.73 -4.36
N ASN A 6 -20.37 9.15 -3.24
CA ASN A 6 -20.35 8.35 -2.04
C ASN A 6 -20.80 6.96 -2.47
N PHE A 7 -19.85 6.07 -2.61
CA PHE A 7 -20.10 4.65 -2.77
C PHE A 7 -20.65 4.20 -1.43
N THR A 8 -21.90 4.57 -1.20
CA THR A 8 -22.59 4.18 0.00
C THR A 8 -22.74 2.70 -0.07
N SER A 9 -22.17 2.02 0.91
CA SER A 9 -22.21 0.59 1.18
C SER A 9 -23.62 -0.06 1.15
N LYS A 10 -24.66 0.69 0.81
CA LYS A 10 -26.04 0.21 0.70
C LYS A 10 -26.23 -0.84 -0.38
N LYS A 11 -25.48 -0.76 -1.50
CA LYS A 11 -25.60 -1.72 -2.60
C LYS A 11 -24.95 -3.08 -2.31
N PHE A 12 -23.97 -3.11 -1.40
CA PHE A 12 -23.29 -4.34 -0.96
C PHE A 12 -23.83 -4.89 0.37
N ARG A 13 -24.80 -4.23 1.01
CA ARG A 13 -25.38 -4.67 2.29
C ARG A 13 -26.16 -5.98 2.22
N GLY A 14 -26.49 -6.46 1.05
CA GLY A 14 -27.19 -7.74 0.87
C GLY A 14 -26.30 -8.95 0.69
N GLU A 15 -25.04 -8.73 0.31
CA GLU A 15 -24.11 -9.83 0.01
C GLU A 15 -23.18 -10.07 1.20
N LYS A 16 -23.40 -11.19 1.90
CA LYS A 16 -22.47 -11.65 2.94
C LYS A 16 -21.25 -12.26 2.27
N ILE A 17 -20.18 -11.50 2.18
CA ILE A 17 -18.88 -12.04 1.81
C ILE A 17 -18.34 -12.79 3.04
N ASN A 18 -18.21 -14.10 2.93
CA ASN A 18 -17.62 -14.92 3.98
C ASN A 18 -16.12 -14.63 4.08
N GLY A 19 -15.64 -14.39 5.29
CA GLY A 19 -14.27 -13.98 5.56
C GLY A 19 -14.10 -12.45 5.59
N GLY A 20 -12.90 -12.02 5.84
CA GLY A 20 -12.54 -10.59 5.82
C GLY A 20 -12.19 -10.09 4.43
N PHE A 21 -12.08 -8.79 4.27
CA PHE A 21 -11.51 -8.17 3.09
C PHE A 21 -10.45 -7.13 3.50
N SER A 22 -9.51 -6.89 2.62
CA SER A 22 -8.47 -5.88 2.83
C SER A 22 -8.78 -4.66 1.96
N PRO A 23 -9.31 -3.57 2.53
CA PRO A 23 -9.62 -2.38 1.75
C PRO A 23 -8.31 -1.66 1.37
N ILE A 24 -8.03 -1.62 0.07
CA ILE A 24 -7.04 -0.72 -0.50
C ILE A 24 -7.82 0.37 -1.22
N PRO A 25 -7.68 1.64 -0.83
CA PRO A 25 -8.38 2.75 -1.48
C PRO A 25 -7.99 2.87 -2.96
N TRP A 26 -8.92 3.26 -3.81
CA TRP A 26 -8.62 3.56 -5.21
C TRP A 26 -7.56 4.65 -5.35
N ASP A 27 -7.56 5.62 -4.46
CA ASP A 27 -6.56 6.67 -4.35
C ASP A 27 -5.11 6.12 -4.22
N VAL A 28 -4.94 4.94 -3.62
CA VAL A 28 -3.66 4.22 -3.60
C VAL A 28 -3.41 3.51 -4.93
N LEU A 29 -4.40 2.77 -5.45
CA LEU A 29 -4.27 1.98 -6.66
C LEU A 29 -4.03 2.83 -7.91
N ASP A 30 -4.56 4.05 -7.93
CA ASP A 30 -4.43 5.00 -9.04
C ASP A 30 -3.21 5.93 -8.89
N SER A 31 -2.51 5.87 -7.75
CA SER A 31 -1.31 6.68 -7.52
C SER A 31 -0.14 6.30 -8.44
N LYS A 32 0.67 7.29 -8.82
CA LYS A 32 1.89 7.04 -9.61
C LYS A 32 2.83 6.09 -8.91
N SER A 33 2.96 6.22 -7.58
CA SER A 33 3.79 5.34 -6.76
C SER A 33 3.37 3.88 -6.90
N TYR A 34 2.06 3.58 -6.86
CA TYR A 34 1.56 2.22 -7.04
C TYR A 34 1.71 1.74 -8.49
N LEU A 35 1.40 2.59 -9.47
CA LEU A 35 1.48 2.23 -10.89
C LEU A 35 2.92 1.93 -11.34
N ALA A 36 3.91 2.57 -10.73
CA ALA A 36 5.33 2.33 -10.98
C ALA A 36 5.87 1.03 -10.36
N LEU A 37 5.14 0.40 -9.43
CA LEU A 37 5.59 -0.83 -8.77
C LEU A 37 5.65 -2.02 -9.73
N SER A 38 6.63 -2.87 -9.51
CA SER A 38 6.65 -4.23 -10.09
C SER A 38 5.44 -5.05 -9.61
N HIS A 39 5.02 -6.03 -10.40
CA HIS A 39 3.92 -6.93 -10.00
C HIS A 39 4.22 -7.69 -8.71
N THR A 40 5.48 -8.03 -8.48
CA THR A 40 5.92 -8.68 -7.23
C THR A 40 5.72 -7.78 -6.02
N SER A 41 6.06 -6.49 -6.15
CA SER A 41 5.88 -5.52 -5.06
C SER A 41 4.40 -5.24 -4.79
N ARG A 42 3.56 -5.19 -5.83
CA ARG A 42 2.09 -5.11 -5.67
C ARG A 42 1.54 -6.33 -4.93
N SER A 43 2.03 -7.53 -5.25
CA SER A 43 1.65 -8.76 -4.54
C SER A 43 2.08 -8.72 -3.07
N LEU A 44 3.28 -8.22 -2.77
CA LEU A 44 3.75 -8.08 -1.39
C LEU A 44 2.93 -7.05 -0.60
N LEU A 45 2.51 -5.98 -1.25
CA LEU A 45 1.62 -4.98 -0.65
C LEU A 45 0.28 -5.58 -0.25
N LEU A 46 -0.28 -6.50 -1.04
CA LEU A 46 -1.51 -7.23 -0.69
C LEU A 46 -1.32 -8.08 0.56
N GLU A 47 -0.16 -8.73 0.74
CA GLU A 47 0.13 -9.50 1.96
C GLU A 47 0.20 -8.63 3.21
N LEU A 48 0.70 -7.40 3.09
CA LEU A 48 0.64 -6.42 4.18
C LEU A 48 -0.77 -5.91 4.42
N ALA A 49 -1.47 -5.50 3.36
CA ALA A 49 -2.84 -4.98 3.47
C ALA A 49 -3.78 -5.98 4.14
N ARG A 50 -3.57 -7.28 3.88
CA ARG A 50 -4.35 -8.36 4.50
C ARG A 50 -4.21 -8.42 6.03
N GLN A 51 -3.09 -7.96 6.58
CA GLN A 51 -2.85 -7.97 8.03
C GLN A 51 -3.48 -6.77 8.74
N VAL A 52 -3.89 -5.73 8.00
CA VAL A 52 -4.34 -4.46 8.58
C VAL A 52 -5.67 -4.65 9.30
N LEU A 53 -5.66 -4.35 10.59
CA LEU A 53 -6.80 -4.27 11.50
C LEU A 53 -6.99 -2.81 11.97
N PRO A 54 -8.06 -2.49 12.70
CA PRO A 54 -8.31 -1.12 13.15
C PRO A 54 -7.19 -0.48 13.97
N ASP A 55 -6.44 -1.29 14.73
CA ASP A 55 -5.51 -0.85 15.78
C ASP A 55 -4.09 -1.38 15.63
N ASN A 56 -3.72 -1.97 14.49
CA ASN A 56 -2.40 -2.60 14.32
C ASN A 56 -1.53 -1.99 13.22
N ASN A 57 -1.95 -0.89 12.59
CA ASN A 57 -1.12 -0.26 11.57
C ASN A 57 0.16 0.30 12.17
N GLY A 58 1.28 -0.27 11.82
CA GLY A 58 2.60 -0.05 12.40
C GLY A 58 3.19 -1.31 13.03
N ARG A 59 2.42 -2.40 13.14
CA ARG A 59 2.88 -3.70 13.66
C ARG A 59 2.71 -4.82 12.62
N LEU A 60 2.73 -4.47 11.34
CA LEU A 60 2.58 -5.42 10.23
C LEU A 60 3.92 -6.10 9.94
N LEU A 61 3.89 -7.36 9.53
CA LEU A 61 5.06 -8.20 9.40
C LEU A 61 5.31 -8.65 7.95
N LEU A 62 6.57 -8.62 7.54
CA LEU A 62 7.06 -9.22 6.30
C LEU A 62 8.16 -10.27 6.58
N THR A 63 7.98 -11.07 7.63
CA THR A 63 8.94 -12.12 7.99
C THR A 63 8.88 -13.28 7.00
N SER A 64 10.03 -13.90 6.75
CA SER A 64 10.10 -15.10 5.91
C SER A 64 9.21 -16.23 6.44
N LYS A 65 9.06 -16.35 7.77
CA LYS A 65 8.16 -17.33 8.41
C LYS A 65 6.69 -17.10 8.03
N TYR A 66 6.24 -15.85 8.02
CA TYR A 66 4.88 -15.51 7.60
C TYR A 66 4.72 -15.72 6.10
N LEU A 67 5.62 -15.17 5.30
CA LEU A 67 5.52 -15.15 3.85
C LEU A 67 5.71 -16.54 3.23
N SER A 68 6.50 -17.42 3.82
CA SER A 68 6.64 -18.81 3.32
C SER A 68 5.33 -19.57 3.36
N LYS A 69 4.51 -19.36 4.38
CA LYS A 69 3.14 -19.92 4.47
C LYS A 69 2.19 -19.34 3.43
N ARG A 70 2.55 -18.19 2.85
CA ARG A 70 1.80 -17.49 1.81
C ARG A 70 2.33 -17.76 0.39
N GLY A 71 3.26 -18.72 0.26
CA GLY A 71 3.81 -19.15 -1.02
C GLY A 71 5.07 -18.40 -1.49
N TRP A 72 5.60 -17.49 -0.67
CA TRP A 72 6.83 -16.77 -0.97
C TRP A 72 8.05 -17.65 -0.64
N ARG A 73 8.88 -17.92 -1.64
CA ARG A 73 10.01 -18.88 -1.48
C ARG A 73 11.37 -18.20 -1.49
N SER A 74 11.52 -17.02 -2.07
CA SER A 74 12.81 -16.36 -2.26
C SER A 74 12.96 -15.14 -1.36
N ALA A 75 13.91 -15.20 -0.42
CA ALA A 75 14.24 -14.08 0.45
C ALA A 75 14.75 -12.85 -0.34
N GLY A 76 15.48 -13.08 -1.43
CA GLY A 76 15.97 -11.99 -2.28
C GLY A 76 14.85 -11.26 -3.02
N VAL A 77 13.84 -11.99 -3.47
CA VAL A 77 12.64 -11.41 -4.10
C VAL A 77 11.86 -10.57 -3.08
N ILE A 78 11.65 -11.10 -1.88
CA ILE A 78 10.97 -10.38 -0.78
C ILE A 78 11.73 -9.10 -0.42
N SER A 79 13.06 -9.17 -0.29
CA SER A 79 13.88 -8.01 0.07
C SER A 79 13.83 -6.91 -0.99
N ARG A 80 13.87 -7.24 -2.27
CA ARG A 80 13.73 -6.28 -3.37
C ARG A 80 12.35 -5.64 -3.39
N ALA A 81 11.30 -6.45 -3.32
CA ALA A 81 9.93 -5.96 -3.29
C ALA A 81 9.66 -5.05 -2.08
N LYS A 82 10.16 -5.42 -0.90
CA LYS A 82 10.08 -4.59 0.30
C LYS A 82 10.76 -3.22 0.11
N ARG A 83 11.96 -3.21 -0.45
CA ARG A 83 12.69 -1.95 -0.73
C ARG A 83 11.91 -1.07 -1.68
N GLU A 84 11.38 -1.64 -2.75
CA GLU A 84 10.57 -0.92 -3.72
C GLU A 84 9.33 -0.27 -3.08
N LEU A 85 8.66 -0.99 -2.17
CA LEU A 85 7.51 -0.45 -1.42
C LEU A 85 7.90 0.68 -0.46
N LEU A 86 9.07 0.59 0.18
CA LEU A 86 9.62 1.65 1.05
C LEU A 86 10.00 2.89 0.22
N ASP A 87 10.67 2.70 -0.90
CA ASP A 87 11.09 3.78 -1.81
C ASP A 87 9.87 4.50 -2.43
N ALA A 88 8.80 3.75 -2.72
CA ALA A 88 7.53 4.29 -3.17
C ALA A 88 6.69 4.94 -2.05
N GLU A 89 7.17 4.93 -0.82
CA GLU A 89 6.51 5.47 0.37
C GLU A 89 5.07 4.90 0.60
N LEU A 90 4.78 3.73 0.03
CA LEU A 90 3.52 3.02 0.28
C LEU A 90 3.50 2.30 1.62
N ILE A 91 4.67 1.95 2.12
CA ILE A 91 4.87 1.42 3.47
C ILE A 91 5.93 2.22 4.22
N TYR A 92 5.87 2.14 5.54
CA TYR A 92 6.81 2.80 6.45
C TYR A 92 7.30 1.81 7.49
N GLU A 93 8.60 1.78 7.79
CA GLU A 93 9.19 0.93 8.82
C GLU A 93 9.13 1.63 10.17
N THR A 94 8.37 1.06 11.11
CA THR A 94 8.18 1.62 12.47
C THR A 94 9.15 1.04 13.48
N VAL A 95 9.64 -0.16 13.21
CA VAL A 95 10.65 -0.85 14.01
C VAL A 95 11.65 -1.49 13.05
N MET A 96 12.92 -1.14 13.20
CA MET A 96 14.00 -1.79 12.47
C MET A 96 14.35 -3.11 13.15
N GLY A 97 14.19 -4.19 12.39
CA GLY A 97 14.54 -5.53 12.85
C GLY A 97 16.03 -5.82 12.70
N TYR A 98 16.49 -6.77 13.49
CA TYR A 98 17.83 -7.34 13.37
C TYR A 98 17.83 -8.85 13.58
N ARG A 99 18.65 -9.56 12.83
CA ARG A 99 18.79 -11.00 12.95
C ARG A 99 19.60 -11.38 14.20
N PRO A 100 19.26 -12.50 14.85
CA PRO A 100 18.12 -13.38 14.58
C PRO A 100 16.83 -13.00 15.31
N ASN A 101 16.84 -12.01 16.20
CA ASN A 101 15.91 -11.93 17.33
C ASN A 101 14.80 -10.90 17.17
N LYS A 102 14.89 -9.98 16.22
CA LYS A 102 13.89 -8.90 16.10
C LYS A 102 13.39 -8.79 14.66
N ALA A 103 12.09 -8.90 14.46
CA ALA A 103 11.45 -8.64 13.17
C ALA A 103 11.24 -7.14 12.96
N SER A 104 11.41 -6.66 11.73
CA SER A 104 10.95 -5.33 11.36
C SER A 104 9.44 -5.26 11.37
N TRP A 105 8.91 -4.10 11.78
CA TRP A 105 7.50 -3.80 11.74
C TRP A 105 7.21 -2.69 10.72
N PHE A 106 6.05 -2.79 10.09
CA PHE A 106 5.66 -1.89 9.03
C PHE A 106 4.27 -1.31 9.26
N ALA A 107 4.06 -0.14 8.68
CA ALA A 107 2.76 0.50 8.53
C ALA A 107 2.45 0.70 7.04
N VAL A 108 1.18 0.67 6.68
CA VAL A 108 0.71 1.17 5.39
C VAL A 108 0.46 2.68 5.51
N THR A 109 0.84 3.45 4.49
CA THR A 109 0.82 4.92 4.61
C THR A 109 -0.52 5.57 4.28
N TRP A 110 -1.48 4.82 3.77
CA TRP A 110 -2.84 5.36 3.52
C TRP A 110 -3.77 5.31 4.75
N ARG A 111 -3.31 4.76 5.87
CA ARG A 111 -4.04 4.74 7.14
C ARG A 111 -3.30 5.51 8.22
N ASN A 112 -4.02 5.89 9.28
CA ASN A 112 -3.37 6.45 10.45
C ASN A 112 -2.46 5.40 11.09
N LEU A 113 -1.34 5.84 11.64
CA LEU A 113 -0.48 5.01 12.47
C LEU A 113 -1.19 4.71 13.78
N SER A 114 -1.17 3.44 14.20
CA SER A 114 -1.67 3.05 15.51
C SER A 114 -0.68 3.46 16.61
N THR A 115 -1.17 3.77 17.79
CA THR A 115 -0.31 4.12 18.91
C THR A 115 0.42 2.88 19.44
N SER A 116 1.73 2.98 19.64
CA SER A 116 2.54 1.95 20.28
C SER A 116 3.76 2.58 20.97
N GLN A 117 4.13 2.02 22.13
CA GLN A 117 5.37 2.39 22.83
C GLN A 117 6.59 1.61 22.32
N ASP A 118 6.35 0.56 21.54
CA ASP A 118 7.40 -0.34 21.04
C ASP A 118 8.04 0.11 19.73
N TYR A 119 7.59 1.24 19.17
CA TYR A 119 8.19 1.80 17.96
C TYR A 119 9.59 2.34 18.25
N ASP A 120 10.44 2.29 17.26
CA ASP A 120 11.76 2.90 17.34
C ASP A 120 11.64 4.41 17.59
N VAL A 121 12.64 4.98 18.27
CA VAL A 121 12.65 6.40 18.62
C VAL A 121 12.50 7.26 17.36
N GLY A 122 11.52 8.15 17.39
CA GLY A 122 11.23 9.04 16.27
C GLY A 122 10.33 8.45 15.18
N ALA A 123 10.03 7.14 15.17
CA ALA A 123 9.21 6.52 14.14
C ALA A 123 7.81 7.14 14.03
N SER A 124 7.16 7.40 15.18
CA SER A 124 5.84 8.05 15.18
C SER A 124 5.86 9.47 14.62
N LYS A 125 6.97 10.21 14.83
CA LYS A 125 7.13 11.57 14.29
C LYS A 125 7.50 11.56 12.79
N GLY A 126 8.23 10.55 12.35
CA GLY A 126 8.64 10.38 10.96
C GLY A 126 7.56 9.85 10.05
N PHE A 127 6.51 9.25 10.60
CA PHE A 127 5.41 8.72 9.82
C PHE A 127 4.57 9.84 9.18
N VAL A 128 4.38 9.75 7.86
CA VAL A 128 3.55 10.70 7.12
C VAL A 128 2.42 9.92 6.43
N LYS A 129 1.18 10.18 6.86
CA LYS A 129 0.02 9.61 6.18
C LYS A 129 -0.09 10.19 4.77
N GLY A 130 -0.28 9.32 3.78
CA GLY A 130 -0.38 9.71 2.39
C GLY A 130 0.97 10.01 1.73
N ALA A 131 2.09 9.58 2.32
CA ALA A 131 3.44 9.82 1.80
C ALA A 131 3.61 9.40 0.33
N TYR A 132 2.94 8.33 -0.11
CA TYR A 132 2.95 7.83 -1.49
C TYR A 132 2.44 8.83 -2.54
N LYS A 133 1.78 9.91 -2.12
CA LYS A 133 1.25 10.96 -3.02
C LYS A 133 2.29 12.03 -3.38
N LYS A 134 3.46 12.03 -2.78
CA LYS A 134 4.45 13.10 -2.98
C LYS A 134 4.82 13.32 -4.45
N ASP A 135 4.89 12.26 -5.23
CA ASP A 135 5.21 12.35 -6.65
C ASP A 135 4.02 12.81 -7.51
N ASP A 136 2.78 12.63 -7.03
CA ASP A 136 1.60 13.14 -7.71
C ASP A 136 1.56 14.68 -7.71
N PHE A 137 2.08 15.31 -6.66
CA PHE A 137 2.12 16.78 -6.54
C PHE A 137 3.25 17.42 -7.33
N LYS A 138 4.37 16.74 -7.53
CA LYS A 138 5.52 17.30 -8.27
C LYS A 138 5.26 17.48 -9.76
N ASN A 139 4.32 16.74 -10.34
CA ASN A 139 4.02 16.74 -11.77
C ASN A 139 2.68 17.37 -12.17
N THR A 140 1.91 17.90 -11.22
CA THR A 140 0.61 18.53 -11.54
C THR A 140 0.77 19.84 -12.34
N SER A 141 1.97 20.40 -12.40
CA SER A 141 2.28 21.64 -13.15
C SER A 141 2.67 21.44 -14.61
N LEU A 142 2.72 20.19 -15.13
CA LEU A 142 3.27 19.92 -16.47
C LEU A 142 2.43 19.00 -17.37
N ILE A 143 1.15 18.77 -17.09
CA ILE A 143 0.28 18.11 -18.07
C ILE A 143 -0.71 19.14 -18.61
N PRO A 144 -0.46 19.72 -19.80
CA PRO A 144 -1.52 20.40 -20.52
C PRO A 144 -2.58 19.35 -20.86
N LEU A 145 -3.80 19.63 -20.45
CA LEU A 145 -5.00 18.92 -20.95
C LEU A 145 -5.07 19.17 -22.46
N ASN A 146 -4.44 18.31 -23.25
CA ASN A 146 -4.68 18.30 -24.67
C ASN A 146 -4.63 16.89 -25.23
N GLU A 147 -5.75 16.60 -25.86
CA GLU A 147 -5.97 15.62 -26.91
C GLU A 147 -6.31 14.19 -26.49
N THR A 148 -7.60 14.01 -26.24
CA THR A 148 -8.33 12.84 -26.69
C THR A 148 -8.12 12.66 -28.20
N LYS A 149 -7.13 11.88 -28.59
CA LYS A 149 -7.14 11.26 -29.91
C LYS A 149 -7.98 10.02 -29.84
N GLU A 150 -9.21 10.16 -30.31
CA GLU A 150 -10.04 9.04 -30.65
C GLU A 150 -9.29 8.14 -31.65
N HIS A 151 -9.00 6.91 -31.26
CA HIS A 151 -8.60 5.90 -32.21
C HIS A 151 -9.85 5.43 -32.94
N PRO A 152 -9.93 5.58 -34.27
CA PRO A 152 -11.03 4.98 -35.04
C PRO A 152 -10.93 3.46 -34.92
N ILE A 153 -12.03 2.85 -34.45
CA ILE A 153 -12.22 1.41 -34.50
C ILE A 153 -12.31 1.02 -35.97
N ALA A 154 -11.39 0.18 -36.46
CA ALA A 154 -11.46 -0.36 -37.78
C ALA A 154 -12.69 -1.27 -37.93
N PRO A 155 -13.50 -1.15 -38.99
CA PRO A 155 -14.62 -2.04 -39.22
C PRO A 155 -14.12 -3.45 -39.63
N LEU A 156 -14.85 -4.46 -39.16
CA LEU A 156 -14.69 -5.87 -39.52
C LEU A 156 -14.99 -6.10 -41.00
#